data_535eb7bdf258ed1688249f4613c0cd2a
#
_entry.id   535eb7bdf258ed1688249f4613c0cd2a
#
_cell.length_a   1.000
_cell.length_b   1.000
_cell.length_c   1.000
_cell.angle_alpha   90.00
_cell.angle_beta   90.00
_cell.angle_gamma   90.00
#
_symmetry.space_group_name_H-M   'P 1'
#
loop_
_entity.id
_entity.type
_entity.pdbx_description
1 polymer ?
#
loop_
_entity_poly.entity_id
_entity_poly.type
_entity_poly.pdbx_seq_one_letter_code
_entity_poly.pdbx_strand_id
1 'polypeptide(L)'
;PGFTIDVYADVPKARSLALGDRGTLFVSTRKARSVYAVVENEDGSTRTIEILSGMNTPNGIAIHDGDLYVAEIDRVYRFRNVEDNLESMPAGELLDVELPSDKSHGWRYIGFGPDGKLYISIGAPCNVCDKPGYAQIVRMNPDGSDREIYASGVRNSVGLTWHPETG
;
A
#
# COMPACT_ATOMS: atom_id res chain seq x y z
N PRO A 1 -9.88 23.12 19.96
CA PRO A 1 -9.70 24.49 19.48
C PRO A 1 -8.51 24.56 18.53
N GLY A 2 -8.68 25.21 17.36
CA GLY A 2 -7.62 25.35 16.36
C GLY A 2 -7.58 24.29 15.25
N PHE A 3 -8.55 23.38 15.20
CA PHE A 3 -8.70 22.41 14.11
C PHE A 3 -10.09 22.54 13.48
N THR A 4 -10.15 22.34 12.17
CA THR A 4 -11.37 22.12 11.39
C THR A 4 -11.37 20.72 10.82
N ILE A 5 -12.53 20.21 10.44
CA ILE A 5 -12.68 18.94 9.72
C ILE A 5 -13.61 19.14 8.54
N ASP A 6 -13.09 18.81 7.36
CA ASP A 6 -13.79 18.95 6.08
C ASP A 6 -13.61 17.71 5.24
N VAL A 7 -14.50 17.51 4.23
CA VAL A 7 -14.32 16.45 3.24
C VAL A 7 -13.31 16.91 2.21
N TYR A 8 -12.16 16.21 2.14
CA TYR A 8 -11.10 16.52 1.18
C TYR A 8 -11.44 15.99 -0.23
N ALA A 9 -11.90 14.75 -0.33
CA ALA A 9 -12.31 14.13 -1.58
C ALA A 9 -13.32 13.00 -1.31
N ASP A 10 -14.15 12.69 -2.31
CA ASP A 10 -15.05 11.54 -2.27
C ASP A 10 -14.46 10.39 -3.08
N VAL A 11 -14.09 9.29 -2.37
CA VAL A 11 -13.52 8.09 -2.96
C VAL A 11 -14.31 6.86 -2.50
N PRO A 12 -14.92 6.09 -3.42
CA PRO A 12 -15.72 4.92 -3.07
C PRO A 12 -14.94 3.87 -2.28
N LYS A 13 -15.38 3.58 -1.04
CA LYS A 13 -14.75 2.53 -0.21
C LYS A 13 -13.26 2.76 0.08
N ALA A 14 -12.83 4.01 0.19
CA ALA A 14 -11.47 4.39 0.58
C ALA A 14 -10.94 3.59 1.77
N ARG A 15 -9.68 3.18 1.72
CA ARG A 15 -9.09 2.31 2.76
C ARG A 15 -7.71 2.75 3.23
N SER A 16 -6.69 2.64 2.40
CA SER A 16 -5.33 3.07 2.73
C SER A 16 -4.92 4.25 1.86
N LEU A 17 -4.08 5.10 2.40
CA LEU A 17 -3.64 6.35 1.78
C LEU A 17 -2.12 6.32 1.66
N ALA A 18 -1.60 6.87 0.57
CA ALA A 18 -0.19 7.19 0.38
C ALA A 18 -0.07 8.55 -0.30
N LEU A 19 0.82 9.39 0.20
CA LEU A 19 1.08 10.70 -0.39
C LEU A 19 2.23 10.58 -1.39
N GLY A 20 2.01 11.05 -2.60
CA GLY A 20 3.01 11.17 -3.65
C GLY A 20 3.96 12.33 -3.40
N ASP A 21 5.09 12.32 -4.09
CA ASP A 21 6.17 13.31 -3.93
C ASP A 21 5.74 14.71 -4.39
N ARG A 22 4.73 14.81 -5.27
CA ARG A 22 4.16 16.06 -5.79
C ARG A 22 2.81 16.43 -5.18
N GLY A 23 2.42 15.74 -4.10
CA GLY A 23 1.20 16.03 -3.35
C GLY A 23 -0.04 15.26 -3.82
N THR A 24 0.06 14.39 -4.82
CA THR A 24 -1.04 13.49 -5.20
C THR A 24 -1.36 12.53 -4.07
N LEU A 25 -2.62 12.49 -3.61
CA LEU A 25 -3.05 11.52 -2.62
C LEU A 25 -3.55 10.24 -3.30
N PHE A 26 -2.78 9.15 -3.17
CA PHE A 26 -3.20 7.84 -3.65
C PHE A 26 -4.08 7.15 -2.63
N VAL A 27 -5.19 6.53 -3.08
CA VAL A 27 -6.19 5.90 -2.24
C VAL A 27 -6.50 4.50 -2.74
N SER A 28 -6.20 3.49 -1.96
CA SER A 28 -6.60 2.12 -2.27
C SER A 28 -7.99 1.80 -1.74
N THR A 29 -8.64 0.80 -2.39
CA THR A 29 -10.00 0.41 -2.04
C THR A 29 -10.12 -1.10 -2.04
N ARG A 30 -10.09 -1.71 -0.87
CA ARG A 30 -10.14 -3.16 -0.75
C ARG A 30 -11.33 -3.82 -1.47
N LYS A 31 -12.55 -3.31 -1.23
CA LYS A 31 -13.80 -3.89 -1.75
C LYS A 31 -14.18 -3.36 -3.14
N ALA A 32 -13.83 -2.12 -3.47
CA ALA A 32 -14.08 -1.56 -4.79
C ALA A 32 -13.08 -2.08 -5.84
N ARG A 33 -11.98 -2.72 -5.41
CA ARG A 33 -10.98 -3.34 -6.28
C ARG A 33 -10.22 -2.34 -7.17
N SER A 34 -10.12 -1.10 -6.70
CA SER A 34 -9.55 0.01 -7.47
C SER A 34 -8.53 0.79 -6.63
N VAL A 35 -7.67 1.53 -7.30
CA VAL A 35 -6.82 2.57 -6.71
C VAL A 35 -7.14 3.88 -7.40
N TYR A 36 -7.24 4.93 -6.61
CA TYR A 36 -7.54 6.29 -7.06
C TYR A 36 -6.36 7.21 -6.78
N ALA A 37 -6.19 8.21 -7.62
CA ALA A 37 -5.39 9.39 -7.38
C ALA A 37 -6.30 10.59 -7.13
N VAL A 38 -6.06 11.32 -6.07
CA VAL A 38 -6.73 12.59 -5.76
C VAL A 38 -5.70 13.69 -5.95
N VAL A 39 -5.97 14.57 -6.90
CA VAL A 39 -5.10 15.68 -7.26
C VAL A 39 -5.77 17.00 -6.85
N GLU A 40 -5.04 17.83 -6.14
CA GLU A 40 -5.51 19.18 -5.80
C GLU A 40 -5.24 20.15 -6.96
N ASN A 41 -6.26 20.93 -7.31
CA ASN A 41 -6.19 21.97 -8.31
C ASN A 41 -5.69 23.28 -7.69
N GLU A 42 -5.28 24.25 -8.52
CA GLU A 42 -4.81 25.56 -8.06
C GLU A 42 -5.85 26.37 -7.25
N ASP A 43 -7.14 26.09 -7.45
CA ASP A 43 -8.24 26.71 -6.73
C ASP A 43 -8.59 26.03 -5.39
N GLY A 44 -7.82 24.99 -5.01
CA GLY A 44 -8.05 24.19 -3.80
C GLY A 44 -9.14 23.12 -3.93
N SER A 45 -9.79 22.99 -5.10
CA SER A 45 -10.67 21.87 -5.37
C SER A 45 -9.89 20.60 -5.67
N THR A 46 -10.51 19.43 -5.53
CA THR A 46 -9.85 18.15 -5.82
C THR A 46 -10.48 17.44 -7.01
N ARG A 47 -9.65 16.71 -7.76
CA ARG A 47 -10.05 15.83 -8.84
C ARG A 47 -9.67 14.39 -8.50
N THR A 48 -10.64 13.48 -8.53
CA THR A 48 -10.44 12.05 -8.29
C THR A 48 -10.36 11.30 -9.61
N ILE A 49 -9.29 10.51 -9.81
CA ILE A 49 -9.02 9.72 -10.99
C ILE A 49 -8.93 8.25 -10.58
N GLU A 50 -9.68 7.35 -11.21
CA GLU A 50 -9.48 5.92 -11.04
C GLU A 50 -8.30 5.47 -11.90
N ILE A 51 -7.15 5.26 -11.28
CA ILE A 51 -5.90 4.91 -11.99
C ILE A 51 -5.71 3.41 -12.20
N LEU A 52 -6.27 2.58 -11.32
CA LEU A 52 -6.24 1.12 -11.44
C LEU A 52 -7.59 0.53 -11.08
N SER A 53 -8.01 -0.53 -11.81
CA SER A 53 -9.28 -1.24 -11.56
C SER A 53 -9.12 -2.75 -11.70
N GLY A 54 -10.13 -3.50 -11.23
CA GLY A 54 -10.16 -4.96 -11.36
C GLY A 54 -9.18 -5.73 -10.49
N MET A 55 -8.49 -5.09 -9.57
CA MET A 55 -7.46 -5.70 -8.72
C MET A 55 -8.04 -6.67 -7.67
N ASN A 56 -7.21 -7.59 -7.17
CA ASN A 56 -7.61 -8.55 -6.14
C ASN A 56 -7.40 -7.98 -4.73
N THR A 57 -8.39 -7.25 -4.24
CA THR A 57 -8.36 -6.70 -2.87
C THR A 57 -7.13 -5.81 -2.61
N PRO A 58 -6.88 -4.77 -3.44
CA PRO A 58 -5.76 -3.87 -3.24
C PRO A 58 -5.96 -3.09 -1.94
N ASN A 59 -5.10 -3.31 -0.96
CA ASN A 59 -5.17 -2.66 0.34
C ASN A 59 -3.92 -1.86 0.66
N GLY A 60 -2.77 -2.50 0.66
CA GLY A 60 -1.51 -1.81 0.92
C GLY A 60 -1.08 -0.99 -0.28
N ILE A 61 -0.78 0.28 -0.06
CA ILE A 61 -0.16 1.16 -1.05
C ILE A 61 0.98 1.94 -0.41
N ALA A 62 2.03 2.18 -1.18
CA ALA A 62 3.16 3.00 -0.77
C ALA A 62 3.78 3.68 -1.98
N ILE A 63 4.41 4.84 -1.75
CA ILE A 63 5.22 5.56 -2.75
C ILE A 63 6.68 5.41 -2.36
N HIS A 64 7.53 5.20 -3.34
CA HIS A 64 8.97 5.20 -3.18
C HIS A 64 9.65 5.57 -4.50
N ASP A 65 10.49 6.61 -4.47
CA ASP A 65 11.22 7.13 -5.62
C ASP A 65 10.31 7.41 -6.85
N GLY A 66 9.14 8.01 -6.62
CA GLY A 66 8.15 8.34 -7.65
C GLY A 66 7.32 7.16 -8.16
N ASP A 67 7.57 5.95 -7.68
CA ASP A 67 6.85 4.73 -8.07
C ASP A 67 5.75 4.38 -7.04
N LEU A 68 4.62 3.92 -7.55
CA LEU A 68 3.52 3.41 -6.71
C LEU A 68 3.64 1.90 -6.57
N TYR A 69 3.65 1.43 -5.33
CA TYR A 69 3.55 0.02 -4.98
C TYR A 69 2.13 -0.30 -4.50
N VAL A 70 1.54 -1.36 -5.05
CA VAL A 70 0.19 -1.81 -4.68
C VAL A 70 0.24 -3.29 -4.31
N ALA A 71 -0.14 -3.59 -3.07
CA ALA A 71 -0.23 -4.96 -2.59
C ALA A 71 -1.67 -5.48 -2.69
N GLU A 72 -1.84 -6.55 -3.43
CA GLU A 72 -2.99 -7.45 -3.40
C GLU A 72 -2.83 -8.48 -2.26
N ILE A 73 -3.68 -9.50 -2.21
CA ILE A 73 -3.57 -10.55 -1.20
C ILE A 73 -2.26 -11.33 -1.35
N ASP A 74 -1.96 -11.75 -2.58
CA ASP A 74 -0.89 -12.68 -2.91
C ASP A 74 0.18 -12.10 -3.85
N ARG A 75 0.13 -10.80 -4.15
CA ARG A 75 0.99 -10.14 -5.12
C ARG A 75 1.30 -8.72 -4.72
N VAL A 76 2.42 -8.19 -5.22
CA VAL A 76 2.77 -6.77 -5.17
C VAL A 76 3.13 -6.31 -6.57
N TYR A 77 2.53 -5.21 -7.00
CA TYR A 77 2.84 -4.55 -8.25
C TYR A 77 3.57 -3.23 -8.00
N ARG A 78 4.47 -2.89 -8.90
CA ARG A 78 5.14 -1.60 -8.99
C ARG A 78 4.71 -0.90 -10.26
N PHE A 79 4.29 0.35 -10.16
CA PHE A 79 3.92 1.23 -11.29
C PHE A 79 4.88 2.41 -11.30
N ARG A 80 5.69 2.50 -12.36
CA ARG A 80 6.76 3.50 -12.44
C ARG A 80 6.26 4.89 -12.74
N ASN A 81 6.93 5.90 -12.13
CA ASN A 81 6.69 7.33 -12.36
C ASN A 81 5.18 7.66 -12.33
N VAL A 82 4.51 7.22 -11.28
CA VAL A 82 3.04 7.22 -11.22
C VAL A 82 2.44 8.61 -11.41
N GLU A 83 3.03 9.64 -10.82
CA GLU A 83 2.48 11.00 -10.90
C GLU A 83 2.61 11.65 -12.28
N ASP A 84 3.46 11.11 -13.17
CA ASP A 84 3.55 11.53 -14.58
C ASP A 84 2.53 10.83 -15.48
N ASN A 85 1.90 9.76 -14.97
CA ASN A 85 1.12 8.85 -15.80
C ASN A 85 -0.33 8.64 -15.30
N LEU A 86 -0.88 9.56 -14.50
CA LEU A 86 -2.19 9.39 -13.86
C LEU A 86 -3.34 9.13 -14.85
N GLU A 87 -3.29 9.71 -16.06
CA GLU A 87 -4.31 9.54 -17.08
C GLU A 87 -4.11 8.28 -17.96
N SER A 88 -2.89 7.69 -17.92
CA SER A 88 -2.54 6.52 -18.71
C SER A 88 -1.49 5.70 -17.99
N MET A 89 -1.92 4.94 -17.00
CA MET A 89 -1.02 4.15 -16.15
C MET A 89 -0.18 3.15 -16.97
N PRO A 90 1.10 3.06 -16.72
CA PRO A 90 1.95 2.02 -17.31
C PRO A 90 1.50 0.63 -16.83
N ALA A 91 1.90 -0.41 -17.55
CA ALA A 91 1.72 -1.78 -17.08
C ALA A 91 2.44 -1.98 -15.74
N GLY A 92 1.76 -2.59 -14.77
CA GLY A 92 2.35 -2.92 -13.48
C GLY A 92 3.42 -4.00 -13.60
N GLU A 93 4.58 -3.76 -13.02
CA GLU A 93 5.64 -4.76 -12.84
C GLU A 93 5.28 -5.64 -11.63
N LEU A 94 5.10 -6.94 -11.85
CA LEU A 94 4.89 -7.88 -10.75
C LEU A 94 6.22 -8.12 -10.05
N LEU A 95 6.29 -7.87 -8.74
CA LEU A 95 7.47 -8.21 -7.95
C LEU A 95 7.55 -9.73 -7.74
N ASP A 96 8.77 -10.26 -7.78
CA ASP A 96 9.06 -11.67 -7.47
C ASP A 96 9.05 -11.89 -5.95
N VAL A 97 7.85 -11.93 -5.37
CA VAL A 97 7.65 -12.12 -3.93
C VAL A 97 6.53 -13.13 -3.68
N GLU A 98 6.84 -14.19 -2.94
CA GLU A 98 5.85 -15.16 -2.51
C GLU A 98 5.07 -14.65 -1.30
N LEU A 99 3.76 -14.46 -1.45
CA LEU A 99 2.83 -14.10 -0.39
C LEU A 99 1.72 -15.15 -0.28
N PRO A 100 1.25 -15.47 0.95
CA PRO A 100 0.12 -16.38 1.13
C PRO A 100 -1.16 -15.83 0.49
N SER A 101 -1.98 -16.72 -0.09
CA SER A 101 -3.24 -16.38 -0.77
C SER A 101 -4.49 -16.45 0.11
N ASP A 102 -4.35 -16.79 1.39
CA ASP A 102 -5.47 -16.86 2.33
C ASP A 102 -6.15 -15.49 2.47
N LYS A 103 -7.48 -15.49 2.38
CA LYS A 103 -8.28 -14.25 2.44
C LYS A 103 -8.46 -13.72 3.85
N SER A 104 -8.44 -14.61 4.85
CA SER A 104 -8.54 -14.21 6.26
C SER A 104 -7.25 -13.50 6.68
N HIS A 105 -7.36 -12.27 7.18
CA HIS A 105 -6.24 -11.36 7.45
C HIS A 105 -5.24 -11.24 6.26
N GLY A 106 -5.76 -11.46 5.03
CA GLY A 106 -4.95 -11.52 3.81
C GLY A 106 -4.61 -10.16 3.19
N TRP A 107 -5.26 -9.09 3.64
CA TRP A 107 -4.99 -7.75 3.13
C TRP A 107 -3.67 -7.24 3.69
N ARG A 108 -2.77 -6.98 2.79
CA ARG A 108 -1.41 -6.54 3.13
C ARG A 108 -1.43 -5.06 3.53
N TYR A 109 -0.66 -4.72 4.56
CA TYR A 109 -0.15 -3.37 4.73
C TYR A 109 1.29 -3.35 4.23
N ILE A 110 1.67 -2.31 3.50
CA ILE A 110 3.03 -2.12 3.00
C ILE A 110 3.53 -0.71 3.31
N GLY A 111 4.83 -0.56 3.42
CA GLY A 111 5.48 0.73 3.60
C GLY A 111 6.99 0.61 3.39
N PHE A 112 7.64 1.73 3.09
CA PHE A 112 9.10 1.78 2.98
C PHE A 112 9.71 2.27 4.29
N GLY A 113 10.74 1.58 4.74
CA GLY A 113 11.50 1.96 5.92
C GLY A 113 12.58 3.00 5.61
N PRO A 114 13.20 3.57 6.64
CA PRO A 114 14.32 4.52 6.49
C PRO A 114 15.56 3.87 5.86
N ASP A 115 15.61 2.54 5.81
CA ASP A 115 16.61 1.74 5.11
C ASP A 115 16.33 1.56 3.60
N GLY A 116 15.25 2.18 3.09
CA GLY A 116 14.81 2.07 1.69
C GLY A 116 14.21 0.71 1.33
N LYS A 117 13.99 -0.18 2.30
CA LYS A 117 13.38 -1.50 2.05
C LYS A 117 11.86 -1.45 2.12
N LEU A 118 11.23 -2.30 1.31
CA LEU A 118 9.79 -2.55 1.34
C LEU A 118 9.44 -3.52 2.47
N TYR A 119 8.52 -3.10 3.34
CA TYR A 119 7.98 -3.91 4.45
C TYR A 119 6.57 -4.34 4.14
N ILE A 120 6.25 -5.61 4.38
CA ILE A 120 4.94 -6.20 4.11
C ILE A 120 4.45 -6.95 5.34
N SER A 121 3.24 -6.63 5.81
CA SER A 121 2.60 -7.39 6.89
C SER A 121 1.90 -8.63 6.34
N ILE A 122 2.06 -9.77 7.02
CA ILE A 122 1.42 -11.05 6.71
C ILE A 122 0.65 -11.51 7.95
N GLY A 123 -0.66 -11.32 7.95
CA GLY A 123 -1.52 -11.70 9.07
C GLY A 123 -1.72 -13.21 9.18
N ALA A 124 -1.97 -13.72 10.39
CA ALA A 124 -2.31 -15.11 10.62
C ALA A 124 -3.63 -15.49 9.90
N PRO A 125 -3.72 -16.70 9.31
CA PRO A 125 -4.86 -17.05 8.46
C PRO A 125 -6.15 -17.37 9.26
N CYS A 126 -6.08 -17.46 10.58
CA CYS A 126 -7.24 -17.63 11.47
C CYS A 126 -6.96 -17.07 12.88
N ASN A 127 -8.00 -17.04 13.74
CA ASN A 127 -7.91 -16.41 15.07
C ASN A 127 -7.04 -17.17 16.09
N VAL A 128 -6.84 -18.46 15.92
CA VAL A 128 -6.15 -19.32 16.90
C VAL A 128 -5.08 -20.22 16.27
N CYS A 129 -4.76 -20.03 14.99
CA CYS A 129 -3.77 -20.86 14.32
C CYS A 129 -2.35 -20.29 14.47
N ASP A 130 -1.40 -21.21 14.52
CA ASP A 130 0.02 -20.95 14.31
C ASP A 130 0.44 -21.74 13.06
N LYS A 131 0.72 -21.01 11.98
CA LYS A 131 1.05 -21.57 10.68
C LYS A 131 2.33 -20.92 10.16
N PRO A 132 3.35 -21.69 9.77
CA PRO A 132 4.58 -21.15 9.20
C PRO A 132 4.31 -20.21 8.02
N GLY A 133 5.06 -19.10 7.94
CA GLY A 133 4.91 -18.08 6.89
C GLY A 133 3.83 -17.02 7.16
N TYR A 134 3.21 -17.05 8.34
CA TYR A 134 2.17 -16.10 8.78
C TYR A 134 2.57 -15.39 10.08
N ALA A 135 1.72 -14.45 10.52
CA ALA A 135 1.91 -13.66 11.73
C ALA A 135 3.28 -12.99 11.79
N GLN A 136 3.69 -12.38 10.68
CA GLN A 136 5.03 -11.81 10.52
C GLN A 136 5.02 -10.52 9.69
N ILE A 137 6.08 -9.75 9.82
CA ILE A 137 6.44 -8.69 8.90
C ILE A 137 7.70 -9.15 8.17
N VAL A 138 7.67 -9.09 6.86
CA VAL A 138 8.84 -9.33 6.01
C VAL A 138 9.33 -8.01 5.46
N ARG A 139 10.64 -7.93 5.16
CA ARG A 139 11.22 -6.81 4.41
C ARG A 139 12.06 -7.34 3.25
N MET A 140 12.24 -6.50 2.24
CA MET A 140 12.95 -6.84 1.01
C MET A 140 13.43 -5.58 0.29
N ASN A 141 14.25 -5.73 -0.72
CA ASN A 141 14.57 -4.64 -1.63
C ASN A 141 13.33 -4.17 -2.40
N PRO A 142 13.32 -2.94 -2.97
CA PRO A 142 12.19 -2.42 -3.75
C PRO A 142 11.80 -3.26 -4.96
N ASP A 143 12.70 -4.10 -5.49
CA ASP A 143 12.46 -5.03 -6.59
C ASP A 143 11.94 -6.40 -6.16
N GLY A 144 11.77 -6.64 -4.85
CA GLY A 144 11.33 -7.90 -4.26
C GLY A 144 12.47 -8.86 -3.87
N SER A 145 13.70 -8.56 -4.23
CA SER A 145 14.88 -9.39 -3.87
C SER A 145 15.25 -9.29 -2.38
N ASP A 146 16.10 -10.18 -1.92
CA ASP A 146 16.63 -10.23 -0.53
C ASP A 146 15.54 -10.22 0.55
N ARG A 147 14.47 -10.96 0.31
CA ARG A 147 13.37 -11.10 1.26
C ARG A 147 13.82 -11.80 2.54
N GLU A 148 13.56 -11.18 3.68
CA GLU A 148 13.82 -11.74 5.00
C GLU A 148 12.64 -11.49 5.96
N ILE A 149 12.57 -12.29 7.03
CA ILE A 149 11.62 -12.04 8.12
C ILE A 149 12.20 -10.96 9.02
N TYR A 150 11.51 -9.82 9.09
CA TYR A 150 11.90 -8.71 9.97
C TYR A 150 11.38 -8.88 11.38
N ALA A 151 10.11 -9.29 11.54
CA ALA A 151 9.50 -9.57 12.83
C ALA A 151 8.54 -10.76 12.73
N SER A 152 8.49 -11.58 13.76
CA SER A 152 7.59 -12.73 13.89
C SER A 152 6.73 -12.63 15.14
N GLY A 153 5.64 -13.41 15.21
CA GLY A 153 4.71 -13.39 16.34
C GLY A 153 3.75 -12.18 16.33
N VAL A 154 3.76 -11.37 15.29
CA VAL A 154 2.88 -10.21 15.09
C VAL A 154 1.63 -10.67 14.37
N ARG A 155 0.60 -10.97 15.12
CA ARG A 155 -0.57 -11.70 14.65
C ARG A 155 -1.23 -11.14 13.39
N ASN A 156 -1.50 -9.84 13.34
CA ASN A 156 -2.15 -9.17 12.20
C ASN A 156 -1.88 -7.67 12.25
N SER A 157 -0.70 -7.26 11.82
CA SER A 157 -0.35 -5.85 11.72
C SER A 157 -1.11 -5.20 10.57
N VAL A 158 -1.86 -4.15 10.85
CA VAL A 158 -2.65 -3.38 9.88
C VAL A 158 -2.04 -2.01 9.59
N GLY A 159 -0.89 -1.73 10.17
CA GLY A 159 -0.08 -0.54 9.98
C GLY A 159 1.26 -0.71 10.69
N LEU A 160 2.26 0.00 10.23
CA LEU A 160 3.59 0.15 10.84
C LEU A 160 4.14 1.52 10.47
N THR A 161 4.99 2.03 11.31
CA THR A 161 5.69 3.29 11.08
C THR A 161 7.02 3.27 11.81
N TRP A 162 7.87 4.19 11.49
CA TRP A 162 9.20 4.37 12.09
C TRP A 162 9.24 5.63 12.92
N HIS A 163 10.04 5.61 13.96
CA HIS A 163 10.25 6.82 14.75
C HIS A 163 11.04 7.84 13.91
N PRO A 164 10.59 9.12 13.83
CA PRO A 164 11.17 10.09 12.89
C PRO A 164 12.64 10.42 13.15
N GLU A 165 13.14 10.24 14.39
CA GLU A 165 14.52 10.56 14.75
C GLU A 165 15.44 9.35 14.85
N THR A 166 14.90 8.14 15.10
CA THR A 166 15.73 6.96 15.37
C THR A 166 15.51 5.80 14.40
N GLY A 167 14.53 5.91 13.53
CA GLY A 167 14.16 4.83 12.59
C GLY A 167 13.28 3.77 13.23
#